data_373848077c04e92025664eab411dd9f3
#
_entry.id   373848077c04e92025664eab411dd9f3
#
_cell.length_a   1.000
_cell.length_b   1.000
_cell.length_c   1.000
_cell.angle_alpha   90.00
_cell.angle_beta   90.00
_cell.angle_gamma   90.00
#
_symmetry.space_group_name_H-M   'P 1'
#
loop_
_entity.id
_entity.type
_entity.pdbx_description
1 polymer ?
#
loop_
_entity_poly.entity_id
_entity_poly.type
_entity_poly.pdbx_seq_one_letter_code
_entity_poly.pdbx_strand_id
1 'polypeptide(L)'
;LALGGPGRWILALPTHHIAGAMILLRAAVAETNPQVVDTTNGFDPRDLLPAIRGVTQDEMPGYLSLVPTQLVQCLDAGEEVVDAMRSLSAVLVGGAAISQNLLQRALDAGLKVRTTYGMTETSGGCVYDGEPMPGMTVRAVDWDGRTRLAFNGPTLMTRYLDAESPFFEEGGHRWLISGDMG
;
A
#
# COMPACT_ATOMS: atom_id res chain seq x y z
N LEU A 1 10.96 -5.47 -8.67
CA LEU A 1 9.76 -4.99 -7.97
C LEU A 1 9.43 -5.95 -6.84
N ALA A 2 9.17 -5.42 -5.64
CA ALA A 2 8.89 -6.21 -4.45
C ALA A 2 7.66 -7.13 -4.54
N LEU A 3 6.88 -7.07 -5.64
CA LEU A 3 5.61 -7.75 -5.80
C LEU A 3 5.61 -8.89 -6.84
N GLY A 4 6.76 -9.26 -7.44
CA GLY A 4 6.77 -10.36 -8.41
C GLY A 4 6.26 -10.02 -9.82
N GLY A 5 5.91 -8.77 -10.13
CA GLY A 5 5.54 -8.31 -11.46
C GLY A 5 4.08 -7.83 -11.62
N PRO A 6 3.60 -7.64 -12.86
CA PRO A 6 2.20 -7.36 -13.15
C PRO A 6 1.28 -8.44 -12.61
N GLY A 7 0.09 -8.06 -12.18
CA GLY A 7 -0.85 -9.03 -11.60
C GLY A 7 -2.27 -8.49 -11.47
N ARG A 8 -3.16 -9.34 -10.98
CA ARG A 8 -4.56 -9.03 -10.74
C ARG A 8 -4.76 -8.46 -9.34
N TRP A 9 -5.55 -7.44 -9.22
CA TRP A 9 -5.75 -6.71 -7.97
C TRP A 9 -7.17 -6.88 -7.43
N ILE A 10 -7.26 -6.96 -6.11
CA ILE A 10 -8.52 -6.83 -5.38
C ILE A 10 -8.61 -5.39 -4.87
N LEU A 11 -9.71 -4.72 -5.20
CA LEU A 11 -10.04 -3.37 -4.76
C LEU A 11 -10.98 -3.44 -3.56
N ALA A 12 -10.41 -3.34 -2.36
CA ALA A 12 -11.12 -3.31 -1.07
C ALA A 12 -10.87 -2.00 -0.30
N LEU A 13 -10.34 -0.98 -1.01
CA LEU A 13 -10.04 0.36 -0.46
C LEU A 13 -10.79 1.43 -1.25
N PRO A 14 -11.22 2.52 -0.59
CA PRO A 14 -11.90 3.63 -1.26
C PRO A 14 -11.00 4.29 -2.32
N THR A 15 -11.52 4.51 -3.52
CA THR A 15 -10.76 5.06 -4.66
C THR A 15 -10.48 6.56 -4.58
N HIS A 16 -11.12 7.27 -3.67
CA HIS A 16 -10.80 8.68 -3.38
C HIS A 16 -9.56 8.84 -2.48
N HIS A 17 -9.03 7.75 -1.93
CA HIS A 17 -7.71 7.70 -1.31
C HIS A 17 -6.68 7.14 -2.30
N ILE A 18 -5.44 7.65 -2.21
CA ILE A 18 -4.38 7.26 -3.14
C ILE A 18 -4.13 5.76 -3.18
N ALA A 19 -4.28 5.05 -2.05
CA ALA A 19 -4.09 3.61 -2.01
C ALA A 19 -5.10 2.86 -2.89
N GLY A 20 -6.38 3.24 -2.88
CA GLY A 20 -7.40 2.67 -3.75
C GLY A 20 -7.24 3.10 -5.21
N ALA A 21 -6.93 4.39 -5.47
CA ALA A 21 -6.67 4.89 -6.81
C ALA A 21 -5.49 4.15 -7.48
N MET A 22 -4.44 3.86 -6.74
CA MET A 22 -3.27 3.12 -7.24
C MET A 22 -3.58 1.67 -7.60
N ILE A 23 -4.60 1.04 -7.02
CA ILE A 23 -5.06 -0.30 -7.44
C ILE A 23 -5.62 -0.22 -8.87
N LEU A 24 -6.46 0.79 -9.15
CA LEU A 24 -7.00 1.00 -10.50
C LEU A 24 -5.88 1.26 -11.53
N LEU A 25 -4.92 2.09 -11.16
CA LEU A 25 -3.79 2.40 -12.05
C LEU A 25 -2.93 1.16 -12.32
N ARG A 26 -2.62 0.37 -11.29
CA ARG A 26 -1.83 -0.87 -11.43
C ARG A 26 -2.57 -1.90 -12.27
N ALA A 27 -3.88 -2.05 -12.10
CA ALA A 27 -4.70 -2.93 -12.91
C ALA A 27 -4.71 -2.48 -14.39
N ALA A 28 -4.85 -1.17 -14.64
CA ALA A 28 -4.80 -0.61 -16.00
C ALA A 28 -3.44 -0.84 -16.67
N VAL A 29 -2.33 -0.63 -15.95
CA VAL A 29 -0.96 -0.88 -16.47
C VAL A 29 -0.71 -2.37 -16.73
N ALA A 30 -1.32 -3.26 -15.95
CA ALA A 30 -1.26 -4.71 -16.14
C ALA A 30 -2.29 -5.23 -17.16
N GLU A 31 -3.08 -4.34 -17.78
CA GLU A 31 -4.17 -4.67 -18.69
C GLU A 31 -5.18 -5.67 -18.09
N THR A 32 -5.44 -5.51 -16.78
CA THR A 32 -6.39 -6.34 -16.05
C THR A 32 -7.56 -5.52 -15.49
N ASN A 33 -8.65 -6.20 -15.12
CA ASN A 33 -9.73 -5.57 -14.36
C ASN A 33 -9.60 -5.97 -12.89
N PRO A 34 -9.65 -5.01 -11.94
CA PRO A 34 -9.63 -5.34 -10.52
C PRO A 34 -10.92 -6.04 -10.10
N GLN A 35 -10.82 -6.99 -9.17
CA GLN A 35 -11.98 -7.55 -8.47
C GLN A 35 -12.42 -6.55 -7.41
N VAL A 36 -13.61 -5.99 -7.56
CA VAL A 36 -14.12 -4.96 -6.62
C VAL A 36 -14.87 -5.64 -5.49
N VAL A 37 -14.50 -5.28 -4.26
CA VAL A 37 -15.22 -5.64 -3.04
C VAL A 37 -16.08 -4.44 -2.62
N ASP A 38 -17.37 -4.65 -2.44
CA ASP A 38 -18.27 -3.60 -1.97
C ASP A 38 -18.02 -3.32 -0.48
N THR A 39 -17.53 -2.13 -0.17
CA THR A 39 -17.28 -1.67 1.19
C THR A 39 -18.21 -0.53 1.60
N THR A 40 -19.31 -0.32 0.89
CA THR A 40 -20.27 0.78 1.13
C THR A 40 -20.89 0.72 2.54
N ASN A 41 -21.14 -0.49 3.04
CA ASN A 41 -21.68 -0.73 4.37
C ASN A 41 -20.63 -1.15 5.42
N GLY A 42 -19.37 -0.90 5.12
CA GLY A 42 -18.22 -1.34 5.91
C GLY A 42 -17.47 -2.50 5.24
N PHE A 43 -16.37 -2.90 5.82
CA PHE A 43 -15.54 -3.99 5.32
C PHE A 43 -15.92 -5.30 6.03
N ASP A 44 -16.39 -6.30 5.30
CA ASP A 44 -16.52 -7.68 5.77
C ASP A 44 -15.43 -8.55 5.10
N PRO A 45 -14.53 -9.20 5.88
CA PRO A 45 -13.51 -10.09 5.34
C PRO A 45 -14.04 -11.22 4.45
N ARG A 46 -15.27 -11.68 4.67
CA ARG A 46 -15.88 -12.76 3.85
C ARG A 46 -16.17 -12.32 2.43
N ASP A 47 -16.38 -11.03 2.20
CA ASP A 47 -16.58 -10.47 0.86
C ASP A 47 -15.30 -10.52 0.00
N LEU A 48 -14.13 -10.77 0.63
CA LEU A 48 -12.89 -11.06 -0.10
C LEU A 48 -12.89 -12.42 -0.80
N LEU A 49 -13.63 -13.41 -0.30
CA LEU A 49 -13.56 -14.79 -0.79
C LEU A 49 -13.84 -14.92 -2.31
N PRO A 50 -14.91 -14.35 -2.86
CA PRO A 50 -15.15 -14.40 -4.30
C PRO A 50 -14.08 -13.60 -5.08
N ALA A 51 -13.62 -12.47 -4.55
CA ALA A 51 -12.60 -11.64 -5.19
C ALA A 51 -11.24 -12.36 -5.22
N ILE A 52 -10.85 -13.04 -4.14
CA ILE A 52 -9.63 -13.85 -4.08
C ILE A 52 -9.70 -14.97 -5.13
N ARG A 53 -10.80 -15.72 -5.18
CA ARG A 53 -11.01 -16.74 -6.24
C ARG A 53 -10.86 -16.14 -7.63
N GLY A 54 -11.40 -14.94 -7.86
CA GLY A 54 -11.32 -14.25 -9.15
C GLY A 54 -9.91 -13.86 -9.58
N VAL A 55 -9.02 -13.51 -8.64
CA VAL A 55 -7.62 -13.13 -8.96
C VAL A 55 -6.64 -14.30 -8.96
N THR A 56 -7.06 -15.48 -8.49
CA THR A 56 -6.21 -16.68 -8.39
C THR A 56 -6.60 -17.80 -9.37
N GLN A 57 -7.43 -17.48 -10.37
CA GLN A 57 -7.92 -18.46 -11.35
C GLN A 57 -6.87 -18.97 -12.33
N ASP A 58 -5.81 -18.20 -12.55
CA ASP A 58 -4.75 -18.49 -13.49
C ASP A 58 -3.37 -18.24 -12.83
N GLU A 59 -2.30 -18.36 -13.62
CA GLU A 59 -0.91 -18.22 -13.14
C GLU A 59 -0.52 -16.75 -12.85
N MET A 60 -1.36 -15.79 -13.22
CA MET A 60 -1.06 -14.37 -12.97
C MET A 60 -1.12 -14.07 -11.47
N PRO A 61 -0.13 -13.34 -10.91
CA PRO A 61 -0.11 -13.01 -9.49
C PRO A 61 -1.35 -12.26 -9.03
N GLY A 62 -1.95 -12.72 -7.92
CA GLY A 62 -3.08 -12.05 -7.25
C GLY A 62 -2.60 -11.19 -6.09
N TYR A 63 -3.07 -9.94 -6.01
CA TYR A 63 -2.66 -8.95 -5.02
C TYR A 63 -3.85 -8.33 -4.30
N LEU A 64 -3.65 -8.05 -3.00
CA LEU A 64 -4.62 -7.35 -2.15
C LEU A 64 -3.92 -6.21 -1.41
N SER A 65 -4.58 -5.06 -1.26
CA SER A 65 -4.13 -3.99 -0.37
C SER A 65 -5.12 -3.77 0.75
N LEU A 66 -4.63 -3.70 1.97
CA LEU A 66 -5.41 -3.50 3.20
C LEU A 66 -4.78 -2.41 4.08
N VAL A 67 -5.61 -1.83 4.95
CA VAL A 67 -5.12 -1.10 6.13
C VAL A 67 -4.97 -2.07 7.30
N PRO A 68 -4.17 -1.73 8.35
CA PRO A 68 -3.94 -2.63 9.48
C PRO A 68 -5.23 -3.12 10.16
N THR A 69 -6.24 -2.27 10.29
CA THR A 69 -7.53 -2.64 10.88
C THR A 69 -8.28 -3.71 10.06
N GLN A 70 -8.24 -3.63 8.73
CA GLN A 70 -8.81 -4.66 7.87
C GLN A 70 -8.04 -5.98 7.98
N LEU A 71 -6.70 -5.92 8.10
CA LEU A 71 -5.89 -7.12 8.31
C LEU A 71 -6.26 -7.83 9.63
N VAL A 72 -6.48 -7.07 10.72
CA VAL A 72 -6.99 -7.63 12.00
C VAL A 72 -8.31 -8.35 11.77
N GLN A 73 -9.26 -7.69 11.11
CA GLN A 73 -10.57 -8.28 10.82
C GLN A 73 -10.46 -9.58 10.00
N CYS A 74 -9.57 -9.62 9.00
CA CYS A 74 -9.30 -10.83 8.21
C CYS A 74 -8.76 -11.97 9.07
N LEU A 75 -7.78 -11.68 9.96
CA LEU A 75 -7.20 -12.69 10.83
C LEU A 75 -8.18 -13.18 11.92
N ASP A 76 -9.19 -12.39 12.26
CA ASP A 76 -10.23 -12.72 13.24
C ASP A 76 -11.46 -13.40 12.61
N ALA A 77 -11.60 -13.33 11.27
CA ALA A 77 -12.76 -13.86 10.56
C ALA A 77 -12.81 -15.38 10.47
N GLY A 78 -11.73 -16.06 10.81
CA GLY A 78 -11.61 -17.51 10.82
C GLY A 78 -10.77 -18.07 9.67
N GLU A 79 -10.52 -19.37 9.75
CA GLU A 79 -9.55 -20.07 8.89
C GLU A 79 -9.90 -20.01 7.40
N GLU A 80 -11.18 -19.98 7.03
CA GLU A 80 -11.61 -19.92 5.62
C GLU A 80 -11.05 -18.67 4.91
N VAL A 81 -11.12 -17.50 5.57
CA VAL A 81 -10.60 -16.24 5.00
C VAL A 81 -9.09 -16.27 4.94
N VAL A 82 -8.43 -16.73 6.01
CA VAL A 82 -6.97 -16.82 6.09
C VAL A 82 -6.43 -17.78 5.04
N ASP A 83 -7.03 -18.97 4.88
CA ASP A 83 -6.65 -19.94 3.86
C ASP A 83 -6.78 -19.38 2.45
N ALA A 84 -7.88 -18.69 2.17
CA ALA A 84 -8.04 -18.03 0.88
C ALA A 84 -6.92 -16.99 0.65
N MET A 85 -6.61 -16.16 1.66
CA MET A 85 -5.56 -15.13 1.55
C MET A 85 -4.16 -15.69 1.37
N ARG A 86 -3.85 -16.91 1.85
CA ARG A 86 -2.56 -17.60 1.61
C ARG A 86 -2.30 -17.86 0.12
N SER A 87 -3.35 -17.99 -0.69
CA SER A 87 -3.25 -18.18 -2.14
C SER A 87 -2.76 -16.94 -2.89
N LEU A 88 -2.90 -15.75 -2.29
CA LEU A 88 -2.43 -14.49 -2.89
C LEU A 88 -0.91 -14.45 -2.99
N SER A 89 -0.41 -13.76 -4.01
CA SER A 89 1.03 -13.55 -4.23
C SER A 89 1.62 -12.53 -3.28
N ALA A 90 0.85 -11.52 -2.89
CA ALA A 90 1.17 -10.60 -1.80
C ALA A 90 -0.07 -9.89 -1.24
N VAL A 91 0.01 -9.53 0.06
CA VAL A 91 -0.93 -8.66 0.75
C VAL A 91 -0.18 -7.42 1.18
N LEU A 92 -0.47 -6.28 0.57
CA LEU A 92 0.10 -5.00 0.94
C LEU A 92 -0.64 -4.43 2.15
N VAL A 93 0.10 -4.01 3.16
CA VAL A 93 -0.48 -3.38 4.36
C VAL A 93 0.16 -2.02 4.59
N GLY A 94 -0.65 -0.97 4.58
CA GLY A 94 -0.18 0.40 4.72
C GLY A 94 -1.29 1.38 5.08
N GLY A 95 -1.03 2.68 4.89
CA GLY A 95 -1.97 3.75 5.22
C GLY A 95 -2.05 4.08 6.72
N ALA A 96 -1.46 3.26 7.58
CA ALA A 96 -1.25 3.50 9.01
C ALA A 96 -0.11 2.62 9.51
N ALA A 97 0.43 2.94 10.70
CA ALA A 97 1.45 2.13 11.33
C ALA A 97 0.91 0.73 11.66
N ILE A 98 1.65 -0.30 11.26
CA ILE A 98 1.37 -1.69 11.65
C ILE A 98 2.22 -2.04 12.88
N SER A 99 1.61 -2.63 13.91
CA SER A 99 2.36 -3.12 15.06
C SER A 99 3.16 -4.38 14.68
N GLN A 100 4.32 -4.56 15.32
CA GLN A 100 5.12 -5.78 15.11
C GLN A 100 4.35 -7.05 15.44
N ASN A 101 3.51 -7.02 16.49
CA ASN A 101 2.67 -8.15 16.87
C ASN A 101 1.66 -8.52 15.76
N LEU A 102 0.99 -7.52 15.16
CA LEU A 102 0.06 -7.78 14.06
C LEU A 102 0.78 -8.32 12.83
N LEU A 103 1.93 -7.75 12.50
CA LEU A 103 2.75 -8.24 11.38
C LEU A 103 3.18 -9.70 11.63
N GLN A 104 3.71 -10.01 12.82
CA GLN A 104 4.14 -11.36 13.16
C GLN A 104 2.96 -12.35 13.12
N ARG A 105 1.80 -11.96 13.67
CA ARG A 105 0.59 -12.78 13.62
C ARG A 105 0.19 -13.12 12.18
N ALA A 106 0.28 -12.17 11.28
CA ALA A 106 -0.06 -12.39 9.86
C ALA A 106 0.96 -13.31 9.17
N LEU A 107 2.26 -13.15 9.47
CA LEU A 107 3.32 -14.01 8.94
C LEU A 107 3.20 -15.45 9.49
N ASP A 108 2.92 -15.62 10.78
CA ASP A 108 2.69 -16.93 11.40
C ASP A 108 1.44 -17.63 10.83
N ALA A 109 0.44 -16.84 10.42
CA ALA A 109 -0.71 -17.32 9.68
C ALA A 109 -0.39 -17.71 8.21
N GLY A 110 0.84 -17.57 7.76
CA GLY A 110 1.31 -17.92 6.41
C GLY A 110 0.96 -16.90 5.33
N LEU A 111 0.54 -15.68 5.71
CA LEU A 111 0.23 -14.63 4.74
C LEU A 111 1.51 -13.99 4.20
N LYS A 112 1.53 -13.70 2.90
CA LYS A 112 2.66 -13.03 2.23
C LYS A 112 2.52 -11.51 2.36
N VAL A 113 2.60 -11.00 3.59
CA VAL A 113 2.46 -9.57 3.88
C VAL A 113 3.68 -8.80 3.40
N ARG A 114 3.42 -7.62 2.83
CA ARG A 114 4.39 -6.57 2.51
C ARG A 114 3.94 -5.28 3.16
N THR A 115 4.74 -4.74 4.05
CA THR A 115 4.45 -3.43 4.65
C THR A 115 4.72 -2.33 3.65
N THR A 116 3.87 -1.30 3.61
CA THR A 116 4.05 -0.18 2.69
C THR A 116 3.92 1.14 3.43
N TYR A 117 4.81 2.07 3.11
CA TYR A 117 4.69 3.46 3.50
C TYR A 117 4.58 4.34 2.25
N GLY A 118 3.73 5.32 2.32
CA GLY A 118 3.52 6.32 1.27
C GLY A 118 2.33 7.20 1.56
N MET A 119 2.19 8.24 0.78
CA MET A 119 1.15 9.26 0.92
C MET A 119 0.70 9.72 -0.47
N THR A 120 -0.28 10.61 -0.54
CA THR A 120 -0.73 11.18 -1.82
C THR A 120 0.41 11.89 -2.55
N GLU A 121 1.25 12.57 -1.80
CA GLU A 121 2.40 13.34 -2.27
C GLU A 121 3.51 12.48 -2.87
N THR A 122 3.54 11.19 -2.56
CA THR A 122 4.47 10.21 -3.16
C THR A 122 3.79 9.29 -4.18
N SER A 123 2.57 9.63 -4.64
CA SER A 123 1.75 8.81 -5.54
C SER A 123 1.48 7.40 -4.97
N GLY A 124 1.25 7.33 -3.67
CA GLY A 124 1.04 6.08 -2.92
C GLY A 124 2.32 5.50 -2.34
N GLY A 125 2.39 4.18 -2.20
CA GLY A 125 3.52 3.50 -1.55
C GLY A 125 4.84 3.75 -2.27
N CYS A 126 5.83 4.27 -1.54
CA CYS A 126 7.17 4.53 -2.03
C CYS A 126 8.28 3.83 -1.23
N VAL A 127 7.94 3.25 -0.07
CA VAL A 127 8.80 2.38 0.73
C VAL A 127 8.06 1.06 0.98
N TYR A 128 8.73 -0.07 0.79
CA TYR A 128 8.18 -1.40 1.00
C TYR A 128 9.11 -2.21 1.90
N ASP A 129 8.58 -2.78 2.97
CA ASP A 129 9.33 -3.54 3.98
C ASP A 129 10.57 -2.78 4.52
N GLY A 130 10.43 -1.44 4.64
CA GLY A 130 11.51 -0.55 5.09
C GLY A 130 12.48 -0.10 4.00
N GLU A 131 12.37 -0.63 2.76
CA GLU A 131 13.27 -0.29 1.65
C GLU A 131 12.58 0.68 0.66
N PRO A 132 13.20 1.82 0.35
CA PRO A 132 12.71 2.71 -0.70
C PRO A 132 12.63 2.03 -2.06
N MET A 133 11.61 2.38 -2.85
CA MET A 133 11.52 1.93 -4.25
C MET A 133 12.73 2.40 -5.08
N PRO A 134 13.10 1.67 -6.14
CA PRO A 134 14.16 2.11 -7.05
C PRO A 134 13.93 3.55 -7.55
N GLY A 135 14.94 4.39 -7.40
CA GLY A 135 14.88 5.80 -7.76
C GLY A 135 14.31 6.72 -6.66
N MET A 136 13.79 6.17 -5.57
CA MET A 136 13.39 6.94 -4.39
C MET A 136 14.55 7.00 -3.38
N THR A 137 14.70 8.16 -2.76
CA THR A 137 15.57 8.36 -1.61
C THR A 137 14.77 8.92 -0.45
N VAL A 138 14.98 8.36 0.73
CA VAL A 138 14.34 8.80 1.96
C VAL A 138 15.42 9.09 2.99
N ARG A 139 15.28 10.20 3.70
CA ARG A 139 16.20 10.56 4.79
C ARG A 139 15.48 11.32 5.89
N ALA A 140 16.00 11.24 7.09
CA ALA A 140 15.62 12.12 8.19
C ALA A 140 16.34 13.47 8.04
N VAL A 141 15.61 14.56 8.24
CA VAL A 141 16.13 15.94 8.21
C VAL A 141 15.63 16.71 9.43
N ASP A 142 16.42 17.66 9.91
CA ASP A 142 15.93 18.65 10.87
C ASP A 142 15.15 19.73 10.11
N TRP A 143 13.86 19.87 10.43
CA TRP A 143 12.96 20.85 9.84
C TRP A 143 12.12 21.49 10.93
N ASP A 144 12.25 22.79 11.10
CA ASP A 144 11.58 23.57 12.17
C ASP A 144 11.81 22.96 13.56
N GLY A 145 13.05 22.52 13.85
CA GLY A 145 13.45 21.96 15.15
C GLY A 145 12.83 20.57 15.44
N ARG A 146 12.40 19.85 14.40
CA ARG A 146 11.89 18.47 14.49
C ARG A 146 12.52 17.61 13.43
N THR A 147 12.83 16.35 13.78
CA THR A 147 13.25 15.37 12.79
C THR A 147 12.03 14.93 11.96
N ARG A 148 12.09 15.15 10.64
CA ARG A 148 11.06 14.76 9.70
C ARG A 148 11.61 13.88 8.59
N LEU A 149 10.76 13.10 7.94
CA LEU A 149 11.15 12.37 6.75
C LEU A 149 11.08 13.28 5.52
N ALA A 150 12.15 13.26 4.74
CA ALA A 150 12.25 13.93 3.44
C ALA A 150 12.41 12.90 2.33
N PHE A 151 11.71 13.13 1.21
CA PHE A 151 11.64 12.23 0.07
C PHE A 151 12.14 12.93 -1.20
N ASN A 152 12.95 12.21 -1.99
CA ASN A 152 13.33 12.61 -3.33
C ASN A 152 13.09 11.42 -4.28
N GLY A 153 12.60 11.69 -5.49
CA GLY A 153 12.45 10.65 -6.52
C GLY A 153 11.31 10.92 -7.49
N PRO A 154 11.11 10.01 -8.45
CA PRO A 154 10.22 10.21 -9.58
C PRO A 154 8.73 10.13 -9.24
N THR A 155 8.35 9.62 -8.07
CA THR A 155 6.95 9.44 -7.68
C THR A 155 6.38 10.64 -6.91
N LEU A 156 7.19 11.69 -6.69
CA LEU A 156 6.73 12.88 -5.98
C LEU A 156 5.70 13.66 -6.81
N MET A 157 4.68 14.16 -6.13
CA MET A 157 3.73 15.09 -6.72
C MET A 157 4.44 16.31 -7.32
N THR A 158 3.82 16.96 -8.31
CA THR A 158 4.34 18.19 -8.85
C THR A 158 4.13 19.37 -7.89
N ARG A 159 2.91 19.52 -7.37
CA ARG A 159 2.52 20.57 -6.41
C ARG A 159 1.12 20.31 -5.84
N TYR A 160 0.78 21.01 -4.78
CA TYR A 160 -0.63 21.21 -4.42
C TYR A 160 -1.28 22.20 -5.39
N LEU A 161 -2.59 22.08 -5.59
CA LEU A 161 -3.34 23.01 -6.46
C LEU A 161 -3.62 24.35 -5.75
N ASP A 162 -4.05 24.30 -4.49
CA ASP A 162 -4.57 25.44 -3.75
C ASP A 162 -3.80 25.72 -2.46
N ALA A 163 -2.58 25.22 -2.33
CA ALA A 163 -1.73 25.42 -1.16
C ALA A 163 -0.25 25.44 -1.54
N GLU A 164 0.56 26.00 -0.64
CA GLU A 164 2.02 25.92 -0.75
C GLU A 164 2.47 24.47 -0.61
N SER A 165 3.38 24.06 -1.49
CA SER A 165 3.89 22.69 -1.49
C SER A 165 5.14 22.57 -0.62
N PRO A 166 5.26 21.56 0.24
CA PRO A 166 6.33 21.44 1.22
C PRO A 166 7.62 20.88 0.58
N PHE A 167 8.17 21.63 -0.36
CA PHE A 167 9.41 21.26 -1.05
C PHE A 167 10.57 22.18 -0.65
N PHE A 168 11.75 21.61 -0.66
CA PHE A 168 13.01 22.36 -0.61
C PHE A 168 14.00 21.81 -1.64
N GLU A 169 14.98 22.63 -2.01
CA GLU A 169 16.04 22.25 -2.94
C GLU A 169 17.37 22.10 -2.18
N GLU A 170 18.05 20.97 -2.40
CA GLU A 170 19.37 20.73 -1.84
C GLU A 170 20.20 19.83 -2.77
N GLY A 171 21.43 20.24 -3.04
CA GLY A 171 22.35 19.47 -3.90
C GLY A 171 21.85 19.27 -5.33
N GLY A 172 21.01 20.17 -5.84
CA GLY A 172 20.38 20.05 -7.18
C GLY A 172 19.20 19.04 -7.20
N HIS A 173 18.74 18.57 -6.06
CA HIS A 173 17.62 17.68 -5.91
C HIS A 173 16.46 18.37 -5.20
N ARG A 174 15.24 18.07 -5.65
CA ARG A 174 14.01 18.54 -5.05
C ARG A 174 13.51 17.52 -4.03
N TRP A 175 13.32 17.97 -2.80
CA TRP A 175 12.91 17.16 -1.67
C TRP A 175 11.53 17.56 -1.17
N LEU A 176 10.68 16.57 -0.94
CA LEU A 176 9.39 16.73 -0.25
C LEU A 176 9.59 16.51 1.25
N ILE A 177 9.15 17.46 2.08
CA ILE A 177 9.05 17.27 3.53
C ILE A 177 7.69 16.68 3.87
N SER A 178 7.70 15.55 4.58
CA SER A 178 6.46 14.97 5.10
C SER A 178 6.05 15.57 6.45
N GLY A 179 4.80 15.34 6.85
CA GLY A 179 4.33 15.59 8.20
C GLY A 179 4.84 14.58 9.22
N ASP A 180 5.38 13.45 8.77
CA ASP A 180 5.80 12.34 9.62
C ASP A 180 7.18 12.59 10.23
N MET A 181 7.32 12.11 11.48
CA MET A 181 8.60 12.11 12.18
C MET A 181 9.47 10.92 11.71
N GLY A 182 10.76 11.16 11.58
CA GLY A 182 11.77 10.16 11.25
C GLY A 182 12.48 9.61 12.48
#